data_bd862602cefb964881ad680d51fce0b8
#
_entry.id   bd862602cefb964881ad680d51fce0b8
#
_cell.length_a   1.000
_cell.length_b   1.000
_cell.length_c   1.000
_cell.angle_alpha   90.00
_cell.angle_beta   90.00
_cell.angle_gamma   90.00
#
_symmetry.space_group_name_H-M   'P 1'
#
loop_
_entity.id
_entity.type
_entity.pdbx_description
1 polymer ?
#
loop_
_entity_poly.entity_id
_entity_poly.type
_entity_poly.pdbx_seq_one_letter_code
_entity_poly.pdbx_strand_id
1 'polypeptide(L)'
;MANAKNEPLYQQIFEEIKSAIEEGEYLPKERIPSEPELASKYGVSRITVRRAVEDLCVEGYLVKQQGRGTFVSTPHINRRLLQYTVARSFTDVCRDNEMVPGAHVINRLIVPVRSEEAKFFGLDEQALLLYIQRIRTADGQPIFEENVFLPYEGYQELLTMDLEDASLFDSIARVGGHRPTRTPQRTVEAVRATQEQASRLAISAGDPLLFLNACFADDEDNPVCIGRQYYVGSRYRFVL
;
A
#
# COMPACT_ATOMS: atom_id res chain seq x y z
N MET A 1 28.44 25.46 -6.79
CA MET A 1 29.50 24.60 -6.22
C MET A 1 29.54 24.88 -4.73
N ALA A 2 28.76 24.17 -3.93
CA ALA A 2 28.65 24.36 -2.49
C ALA A 2 28.79 23.02 -1.78
N ASN A 3 29.84 22.93 -0.95
CA ASN A 3 30.03 22.05 0.21
C ASN A 3 29.90 20.52 0.10
N ALA A 4 30.71 19.85 -0.70
CA ALA A 4 30.93 18.40 -0.63
C ALA A 4 31.98 17.98 0.44
N LYS A 5 32.40 18.85 1.36
CA LYS A 5 33.56 18.58 2.22
C LYS A 5 33.30 18.38 3.72
N ASN A 6 32.04 18.26 4.17
CA ASN A 6 31.75 18.13 5.60
C ASN A 6 30.60 17.15 5.95
N GLU A 7 30.18 16.31 5.02
CA GLU A 7 29.18 15.29 5.35
C GLU A 7 29.83 14.11 6.08
N PRO A 8 29.21 13.60 7.15
CA PRO A 8 29.70 12.40 7.86
C PRO A 8 29.82 11.21 6.91
N LEU A 9 30.89 10.41 7.05
CA LEU A 9 31.15 9.25 6.16
C LEU A 9 29.97 8.27 6.08
N TYR A 10 29.21 8.07 7.16
CA TYR A 10 28.04 7.20 7.13
C TYR A 10 26.94 7.77 6.21
N GLN A 11 26.81 9.07 6.11
CA GLN A 11 25.82 9.75 5.28
C GLN A 11 26.19 9.68 3.79
N GLN A 12 27.48 9.80 3.47
CA GLN A 12 27.98 9.58 2.10
C GLN A 12 27.72 8.14 1.64
N ILE A 13 27.96 7.14 2.50
CA ILE A 13 27.67 5.74 2.21
C ILE A 13 26.18 5.52 2.05
N PHE A 14 25.35 6.15 2.89
CA PHE A 14 23.90 6.10 2.81
C PHE A 14 23.42 6.58 1.43
N GLU A 15 23.83 7.80 1.01
CA GLU A 15 23.42 8.39 -0.26
C GLU A 15 23.93 7.58 -1.46
N GLU A 16 25.17 7.05 -1.40
CA GLU A 16 25.71 6.24 -2.50
C GLU A 16 24.97 4.92 -2.67
N ILE A 17 24.68 4.19 -1.58
CA ILE A 17 23.89 2.94 -1.66
C ILE A 17 22.45 3.25 -2.11
N LYS A 18 21.86 4.34 -1.63
CA LYS A 18 20.53 4.79 -2.04
C LYS A 18 20.47 5.07 -3.54
N SER A 19 21.42 5.87 -4.07
CA SER A 19 21.50 6.15 -5.50
C SER A 19 21.68 4.87 -6.33
N ALA A 20 22.56 3.95 -5.89
CA ALA A 20 22.77 2.68 -6.57
C ALA A 20 21.49 1.81 -6.61
N ILE A 21 20.63 1.89 -5.59
CA ILE A 21 19.32 1.23 -5.59
C ILE A 21 18.35 1.95 -6.55
N GLU A 22 18.29 3.28 -6.50
CA GLU A 22 17.40 4.10 -7.33
C GLU A 22 17.79 4.03 -8.83
N GLU A 23 19.07 3.91 -9.14
CA GLU A 23 19.62 3.74 -10.50
C GLU A 23 19.55 2.29 -11.00
N GLY A 24 19.15 1.33 -10.14
CA GLY A 24 18.98 -0.06 -10.51
C GLY A 24 20.28 -0.88 -10.55
N GLU A 25 21.38 -0.39 -9.97
CA GLU A 25 22.60 -1.17 -9.79
C GLU A 25 22.39 -2.34 -8.82
N TYR A 26 21.53 -2.14 -7.81
CA TYR A 26 21.01 -3.18 -6.93
C TYR A 26 19.51 -3.37 -7.19
N LEU A 27 19.16 -4.57 -7.63
CA LEU A 27 17.76 -4.89 -7.95
C LEU A 27 16.93 -5.20 -6.69
N PRO A 28 15.61 -4.97 -6.71
CA PRO A 28 14.72 -5.37 -5.62
C PRO A 28 14.90 -6.85 -5.26
N LYS A 29 14.99 -7.14 -3.94
CA LYS A 29 15.29 -8.47 -3.35
C LYS A 29 16.72 -8.97 -3.58
N GLU A 30 17.58 -8.23 -4.24
CA GLU A 30 18.99 -8.56 -4.35
C GLU A 30 19.69 -8.38 -3.01
N ARG A 31 20.66 -9.24 -2.73
CA ARG A 31 21.49 -9.14 -1.53
C ARG A 31 22.60 -8.13 -1.78
N ILE A 32 22.68 -7.10 -0.95
CA ILE A 32 23.81 -6.17 -0.97
C ILE A 32 25.07 -6.82 -0.33
N PRO A 33 26.27 -6.31 -0.62
CA PRO A 33 27.47 -6.74 0.09
C PRO A 33 27.32 -6.60 1.61
N SER A 34 27.95 -7.52 2.35
CA SER A 34 27.91 -7.52 3.81
C SER A 34 28.56 -6.28 4.42
N GLU A 35 28.23 -5.96 5.69
CA GLU A 35 28.87 -4.85 6.40
C GLU A 35 30.42 -4.89 6.38
N PRO A 36 31.10 -6.08 6.53
CA PRO A 36 32.54 -6.15 6.36
C PRO A 36 33.04 -5.85 4.94
N GLU A 37 32.33 -6.32 3.91
CA GLU A 37 32.68 -6.08 2.51
C GLU A 37 32.52 -4.60 2.16
N LEU A 38 31.41 -3.97 2.60
CA LEU A 38 31.20 -2.54 2.44
C LEU A 38 32.24 -1.71 3.21
N ALA A 39 32.60 -2.11 4.45
CA ALA A 39 33.64 -1.45 5.22
C ALA A 39 35.00 -1.47 4.49
N SER A 40 35.32 -2.59 3.85
CA SER A 40 36.53 -2.71 3.01
C SER A 40 36.43 -1.86 1.74
N LYS A 41 35.28 -1.86 1.06
CA LYS A 41 35.04 -1.08 -0.17
C LYS A 41 35.20 0.43 0.08
N TYR A 42 34.64 0.92 1.18
CA TYR A 42 34.64 2.36 1.52
C TYR A 42 35.83 2.80 2.38
N GLY A 43 36.67 1.88 2.85
CA GLY A 43 37.81 2.20 3.71
C GLY A 43 37.42 2.79 5.08
N VAL A 44 36.28 2.38 5.64
CA VAL A 44 35.72 2.89 6.89
C VAL A 44 35.53 1.79 7.93
N SER A 45 35.17 2.18 9.17
CA SER A 45 34.86 1.22 10.23
C SER A 45 33.53 0.49 9.94
N ARG A 46 33.39 -0.76 10.43
CA ARG A 46 32.12 -1.51 10.36
C ARG A 46 30.98 -0.79 11.07
N ILE A 47 31.27 -0.01 12.13
CA ILE A 47 30.26 0.77 12.85
C ILE A 47 29.69 1.86 11.95
N THR A 48 30.54 2.52 11.16
CA THR A 48 30.12 3.55 10.19
C THR A 48 29.19 2.98 9.12
N VAL A 49 29.55 1.82 8.55
CA VAL A 49 28.71 1.12 7.56
C VAL A 49 27.40 0.64 8.19
N ARG A 50 27.47 0.03 9.39
CA ARG A 50 26.28 -0.46 10.09
C ARG A 50 25.25 0.63 10.28
N ARG A 51 25.70 1.84 10.69
CA ARG A 51 24.81 3.00 10.83
C ARG A 51 24.13 3.37 9.51
N ALA A 52 24.89 3.48 8.42
CA ALA A 52 24.32 3.77 7.10
C ALA A 52 23.30 2.70 6.66
N VAL A 53 23.61 1.42 6.87
CA VAL A 53 22.72 0.31 6.54
C VAL A 53 21.46 0.31 7.44
N GLU A 54 21.60 0.66 8.72
CA GLU A 54 20.46 0.79 9.63
C GLU A 54 19.55 1.95 9.23
N ASP A 55 20.12 3.11 8.88
CA ASP A 55 19.38 4.26 8.39
C ASP A 55 18.66 3.92 7.06
N LEU A 56 19.31 3.21 6.12
CA LEU A 56 18.69 2.68 4.89
C LEU A 56 17.56 1.68 5.17
N CYS A 57 17.67 0.87 6.23
CA CYS A 57 16.59 -0.02 6.65
C CYS A 57 15.42 0.76 7.26
N VAL A 58 15.69 1.81 8.05
CA VAL A 58 14.66 2.70 8.63
C VAL A 58 13.92 3.43 7.51
N GLU A 59 14.63 3.91 6.48
CA GLU A 59 14.02 4.56 5.33
C GLU A 59 13.38 3.59 4.33
N GLY A 60 13.58 2.26 4.53
CA GLY A 60 12.91 1.22 3.76
C GLY A 60 13.58 0.86 2.43
N TYR A 61 14.80 1.34 2.18
CA TYR A 61 15.60 0.91 1.01
C TYR A 61 16.16 -0.49 1.17
N LEU A 62 16.43 -0.91 2.41
CA LEU A 62 17.01 -2.22 2.73
C LEU A 62 16.16 -2.97 3.78
N VAL A 63 16.30 -4.28 3.81
CA VAL A 63 15.73 -5.16 4.84
C VAL A 63 16.77 -6.15 5.31
N LYS A 64 16.99 -6.22 6.63
CA LYS A 64 17.87 -7.23 7.25
C LYS A 64 17.09 -8.53 7.42
N GLN A 65 17.63 -9.64 6.92
CA GLN A 65 17.13 -10.99 7.17
C GLN A 65 18.12 -11.72 8.07
N GLN A 66 17.68 -12.08 9.27
CA GLN A 66 18.56 -12.72 10.27
C GLN A 66 19.22 -13.97 9.71
N GLY A 67 20.57 -14.05 9.81
CA GLY A 67 21.36 -15.16 9.30
C GLY A 67 21.52 -15.23 7.77
N ARG A 68 20.80 -14.41 7.01
CA ARG A 68 20.82 -14.44 5.53
C ARG A 68 21.51 -13.23 4.90
N GLY A 69 21.53 -12.10 5.58
CA GLY A 69 22.15 -10.86 5.10
C GLY A 69 21.20 -9.70 4.98
N THR A 70 21.62 -8.65 4.26
CA THR A 70 20.84 -7.45 3.99
C THR A 70 20.46 -7.44 2.50
N PHE A 71 19.20 -7.15 2.22
CA PHE A 71 18.62 -7.22 0.88
C PHE A 71 17.99 -5.89 0.52
N VAL A 72 17.97 -5.55 -0.77
CA VAL A 72 17.21 -4.41 -1.27
C VAL A 72 15.71 -4.65 -1.05
N SER A 73 15.06 -3.69 -0.42
CA SER A 73 13.61 -3.72 -0.26
C SER A 73 12.92 -3.56 -1.62
N THR A 74 11.74 -4.11 -1.74
CA THR A 74 10.83 -3.69 -2.81
C THR A 74 10.44 -2.23 -2.58
N PRO A 75 10.41 -1.39 -3.62
CA PRO A 75 10.00 0.00 -3.47
C PRO A 75 8.68 0.11 -2.71
N HIS A 76 8.62 0.99 -1.71
CA HIS A 76 7.35 1.28 -1.05
C HIS A 76 6.50 2.13 -1.98
N ILE A 77 5.26 1.74 -2.15
CA ILE A 77 4.29 2.63 -2.77
C ILE A 77 3.97 3.73 -1.77
N ASN A 78 4.34 4.96 -2.09
CA ASN A 78 4.09 6.12 -1.25
C ASN A 78 2.72 6.73 -1.57
N ARG A 79 1.87 6.88 -0.56
CA ARG A 79 0.62 7.61 -0.68
C ARG A 79 0.57 8.75 0.33
N ARG A 80 0.42 9.98 -0.13
CA ARG A 80 0.19 11.12 0.75
C ARG A 80 -1.24 11.11 1.28
N LEU A 81 -1.40 11.02 2.61
CA LEU A 81 -2.71 11.02 3.27
C LEU A 81 -3.17 12.41 3.66
N LEU A 82 -2.25 13.30 4.04
CA LEU A 82 -2.61 14.53 4.76
C LEU A 82 -3.08 15.70 3.90
N GLN A 83 -2.81 15.70 2.62
CA GLN A 83 -3.10 16.90 1.87
C GLN A 83 -4.51 16.99 1.30
N TYR A 84 -5.30 15.88 1.32
CA TYR A 84 -6.52 15.89 0.53
C TYR A 84 -7.64 15.02 1.12
N THR A 85 -8.82 15.61 1.20
CA THR A 85 -10.11 14.91 1.15
C THR A 85 -10.31 14.19 -0.19
N VAL A 86 -9.38 14.30 -1.13
CA VAL A 86 -9.46 13.70 -2.47
C VAL A 86 -9.15 12.21 -2.40
N ALA A 87 -10.11 11.40 -2.83
CA ALA A 87 -9.92 9.97 -3.01
C ALA A 87 -9.17 9.70 -4.33
N ARG A 88 -8.14 8.86 -4.27
CA ARG A 88 -7.43 8.37 -5.46
C ARG A 88 -7.55 6.86 -5.53
N SER A 89 -7.77 6.34 -6.74
CA SER A 89 -7.76 4.90 -6.95
C SER A 89 -6.33 4.35 -6.77
N PHE A 90 -6.22 3.07 -6.37
CA PHE A 90 -4.92 2.41 -6.32
C PHE A 90 -4.26 2.32 -7.70
N THR A 91 -5.06 2.20 -8.75
CA THR A 91 -4.61 2.22 -10.14
C THR A 91 -3.88 3.53 -10.46
N ASP A 92 -4.43 4.68 -10.03
CA ASP A 92 -3.78 5.98 -10.23
C ASP A 92 -2.50 6.10 -9.39
N VAL A 93 -2.53 5.59 -8.15
CA VAL A 93 -1.33 5.58 -7.28
C VAL A 93 -0.21 4.72 -7.89
N CYS A 94 -0.52 3.57 -8.48
CA CYS A 94 0.48 2.74 -9.16
C CYS A 94 1.06 3.47 -10.38
N ARG A 95 0.21 4.08 -11.21
CA ARG A 95 0.68 4.84 -12.40
C ARG A 95 1.63 5.97 -12.03
N ASP A 96 1.34 6.71 -10.96
CA ASP A 96 2.23 7.78 -10.48
C ASP A 96 3.58 7.27 -9.96
N ASN A 97 3.64 6.00 -9.57
CA ASN A 97 4.87 5.33 -9.12
C ASN A 97 5.47 4.43 -10.22
N GLU A 98 5.03 4.58 -11.47
CA GLU A 98 5.51 3.82 -12.64
C GLU A 98 5.38 2.30 -12.48
N MET A 99 4.36 1.84 -11.73
CA MET A 99 4.09 0.44 -11.44
C MET A 99 2.83 -0.04 -12.18
N VAL A 100 2.79 -1.32 -12.51
CA VAL A 100 1.63 -1.99 -13.13
C VAL A 100 0.64 -2.40 -12.05
N PRO A 101 -0.56 -1.78 -11.98
CA PRO A 101 -1.60 -2.18 -11.03
C PRO A 101 -2.25 -3.50 -11.44
N GLY A 102 -2.55 -4.37 -10.45
CA GLY A 102 -3.31 -5.58 -10.66
C GLY A 102 -4.37 -5.78 -9.57
N ALA A 103 -5.29 -6.71 -9.81
CA ALA A 103 -6.32 -7.10 -8.85
C ALA A 103 -6.77 -8.55 -9.07
N HIS A 104 -6.91 -9.30 -7.98
CA HIS A 104 -7.52 -10.63 -7.97
C HIS A 104 -8.79 -10.61 -7.11
N VAL A 105 -9.91 -10.98 -7.69
CA VAL A 105 -11.19 -11.06 -6.98
C VAL A 105 -11.24 -12.32 -6.12
N ILE A 106 -11.46 -12.13 -4.82
CA ILE A 106 -11.57 -13.22 -3.85
C ILE A 106 -13.04 -13.58 -3.59
N ASN A 107 -13.86 -12.56 -3.30
CA ASN A 107 -15.26 -12.74 -2.96
C ASN A 107 -16.15 -11.62 -3.50
N ARG A 108 -17.39 -11.97 -3.79
CA ARG A 108 -18.51 -11.05 -4.02
C ARG A 108 -19.73 -11.59 -3.31
N LEU A 109 -20.23 -10.87 -2.33
CA LEU A 109 -21.32 -11.31 -1.48
C LEU A 109 -22.34 -10.19 -1.32
N ILE A 110 -23.58 -10.56 -1.11
CA ILE A 110 -24.62 -9.65 -0.64
C ILE A 110 -24.72 -9.84 0.86
N VAL A 111 -24.54 -8.75 1.61
CA VAL A 111 -24.50 -8.77 3.07
C VAL A 111 -25.47 -7.74 3.67
N PRO A 112 -26.02 -7.98 4.86
CA PRO A 112 -26.84 -6.99 5.54
C PRO A 112 -26.00 -5.76 5.93
N VAL A 113 -26.61 -4.59 5.86
CA VAL A 113 -25.98 -3.34 6.32
C VAL A 113 -25.80 -3.36 7.84
N ARG A 114 -24.70 -2.75 8.33
CA ARG A 114 -24.50 -2.48 9.74
C ARG A 114 -24.92 -1.04 10.07
N SER A 115 -25.24 -0.76 11.33
CA SER A 115 -25.73 0.56 11.75
C SER A 115 -24.84 1.74 11.32
N GLU A 116 -23.51 1.60 11.40
CA GLU A 116 -22.58 2.65 10.96
C GLU A 116 -22.59 2.84 9.44
N GLU A 117 -22.71 1.75 8.68
CA GLU A 117 -22.78 1.76 7.22
C GLU A 117 -24.12 2.35 6.77
N ALA A 118 -25.23 1.95 7.42
CA ALA A 118 -26.57 2.50 7.17
C ALA A 118 -26.58 4.02 7.39
N LYS A 119 -25.97 4.49 8.47
CA LYS A 119 -25.85 5.92 8.77
C LYS A 119 -25.05 6.67 7.70
N PHE A 120 -23.95 6.11 7.24
CA PHE A 120 -23.14 6.76 6.21
C PHE A 120 -23.85 6.84 4.87
N PHE A 121 -24.50 5.75 4.44
CA PHE A 121 -25.21 5.70 3.16
C PHE A 121 -26.61 6.33 3.20
N GLY A 122 -27.15 6.64 4.38
CA GLY A 122 -28.54 7.08 4.53
C GLY A 122 -29.55 5.97 4.22
N LEU A 123 -29.21 4.72 4.49
CA LEU A 123 -30.01 3.55 4.19
C LEU A 123 -30.83 3.08 5.39
N ASP A 124 -31.92 2.32 5.11
CA ASP A 124 -32.67 1.58 6.11
C ASP A 124 -31.80 0.46 6.74
N GLU A 125 -32.05 0.13 8.02
CA GLU A 125 -31.34 -0.95 8.72
C GLU A 125 -31.55 -2.34 8.12
N GLN A 126 -32.53 -2.52 7.26
CA GLN A 126 -32.81 -3.78 6.54
C GLN A 126 -32.16 -3.80 5.14
N ALA A 127 -31.50 -2.73 4.72
CA ALA A 127 -30.86 -2.62 3.44
C ALA A 127 -29.73 -3.65 3.28
N LEU A 128 -29.40 -3.94 2.04
CA LEU A 128 -28.32 -4.85 1.68
C LEU A 128 -27.16 -4.07 1.07
N LEU A 129 -25.96 -4.56 1.31
CA LEU A 129 -24.74 -4.08 0.67
C LEU A 129 -24.16 -5.16 -0.24
N LEU A 130 -23.57 -4.71 -1.33
CA LEU A 130 -22.65 -5.51 -2.12
C LEU A 130 -21.27 -5.42 -1.47
N TYR A 131 -20.72 -6.55 -1.07
CA TYR A 131 -19.37 -6.72 -0.58
C TYR A 131 -18.48 -7.29 -1.67
N ILE A 132 -17.37 -6.61 -1.96
CA ILE A 132 -16.35 -7.05 -2.91
C ILE A 132 -15.02 -7.14 -2.18
N GLN A 133 -14.39 -8.31 -2.22
CA GLN A 133 -13.07 -8.57 -1.67
C GLN A 133 -12.08 -8.88 -2.78
N ARG A 134 -10.95 -8.15 -2.79
CA ARG A 134 -9.89 -8.32 -3.78
C ARG A 134 -8.50 -8.26 -3.12
N ILE A 135 -7.53 -8.89 -3.76
CA ILE A 135 -6.11 -8.62 -3.48
C ILE A 135 -5.61 -7.67 -4.55
N ARG A 136 -5.07 -6.54 -4.12
CA ARG A 136 -4.47 -5.56 -5.04
C ARG A 136 -2.97 -5.79 -5.12
N THR A 137 -2.46 -5.80 -6.35
CA THR A 137 -1.05 -6.02 -6.63
C THR A 137 -0.44 -4.83 -7.36
N ALA A 138 0.87 -4.64 -7.19
CA ALA A 138 1.68 -3.76 -8.01
C ALA A 138 2.87 -4.57 -8.53
N ASP A 139 3.11 -4.55 -9.83
CA ASP A 139 4.09 -5.40 -10.52
C ASP A 139 3.96 -6.89 -10.14
N GLY A 140 2.72 -7.37 -9.99
CA GLY A 140 2.40 -8.74 -9.59
C GLY A 140 2.61 -9.03 -8.09
N GLN A 141 3.16 -8.09 -7.29
CA GLN A 141 3.33 -8.28 -5.84
C GLN A 141 2.06 -7.86 -5.08
N PRO A 142 1.51 -8.70 -4.17
CA PRO A 142 0.39 -8.32 -3.32
C PRO A 142 0.77 -7.12 -2.42
N ILE A 143 -0.04 -6.08 -2.44
CA ILE A 143 0.17 -4.86 -1.66
C ILE A 143 -0.83 -4.76 -0.51
N PHE A 144 -2.10 -5.04 -0.78
CA PHE A 144 -3.13 -5.01 0.24
C PHE A 144 -4.35 -5.86 -0.12
N GLU A 145 -5.08 -6.27 0.91
CA GLU A 145 -6.42 -6.83 0.81
C GLU A 145 -7.43 -5.69 0.86
N GLU A 146 -8.25 -5.59 -0.17
CA GLU A 146 -9.29 -4.58 -0.36
C GLU A 146 -10.67 -5.18 -0.10
N ASN A 147 -11.40 -4.61 0.87
CA ASN A 147 -12.78 -4.98 1.17
C ASN A 147 -13.64 -3.74 0.96
N VAL A 148 -14.51 -3.76 -0.05
CA VAL A 148 -15.36 -2.62 -0.42
C VAL A 148 -16.81 -2.99 -0.25
N PHE A 149 -17.57 -2.06 0.33
CA PHE A 149 -19.00 -2.15 0.59
C PHE A 149 -19.71 -1.04 -0.17
N LEU A 150 -20.74 -1.39 -0.93
CA LEU A 150 -21.59 -0.47 -1.70
C LEU A 150 -23.06 -0.78 -1.41
N PRO A 151 -23.98 0.19 -1.52
CA PRO A 151 -25.40 -0.13 -1.57
C PRO A 151 -25.66 -1.18 -2.62
N TYR A 152 -26.43 -2.24 -2.28
CA TYR A 152 -26.73 -3.28 -3.27
C TYR A 152 -27.53 -2.71 -4.43
N GLU A 153 -28.53 -1.88 -4.11
CA GLU A 153 -29.30 -1.17 -5.13
C GLU A 153 -28.44 -0.18 -5.90
N GLY A 154 -28.48 -0.27 -7.21
CA GLY A 154 -27.69 0.56 -8.13
C GLY A 154 -26.33 -0.03 -8.51
N TYR A 155 -25.83 -1.07 -7.81
CA TYR A 155 -24.52 -1.66 -8.09
C TYR A 155 -24.54 -3.16 -8.37
N GLN A 156 -25.73 -3.76 -8.67
CA GLN A 156 -25.92 -5.20 -8.90
C GLN A 156 -25.04 -5.73 -10.03
N GLU A 157 -24.78 -4.92 -11.07
CA GLU A 157 -23.98 -5.32 -12.22
C GLU A 157 -22.54 -5.69 -11.82
N LEU A 158 -22.00 -5.10 -10.75
CA LEU A 158 -20.65 -5.43 -10.24
C LEU A 158 -20.53 -6.88 -9.72
N LEU A 159 -21.65 -7.57 -9.47
CA LEU A 159 -21.62 -9.00 -9.09
C LEU A 159 -21.06 -9.90 -10.22
N THR A 160 -21.32 -9.54 -11.45
CA THR A 160 -20.97 -10.37 -12.62
C THR A 160 -19.93 -9.73 -13.53
N MET A 161 -19.68 -8.42 -13.34
CA MET A 161 -18.68 -7.69 -14.11
C MET A 161 -17.28 -8.28 -13.91
N ASP A 162 -16.45 -8.32 -14.95
CA ASP A 162 -15.04 -8.65 -14.79
C ASP A 162 -14.33 -7.52 -14.03
N LEU A 163 -13.78 -7.84 -12.85
CA LEU A 163 -13.05 -6.95 -11.97
C LEU A 163 -11.59 -7.41 -11.75
N GLU A 164 -11.15 -8.45 -12.48
CA GLU A 164 -9.72 -8.82 -12.50
C GLU A 164 -8.92 -7.67 -13.13
N ASP A 165 -7.82 -7.30 -12.51
CA ASP A 165 -6.93 -6.20 -12.89
C ASP A 165 -7.61 -4.84 -13.14
N ALA A 166 -8.91 -4.74 -12.86
CA ALA A 166 -9.72 -3.55 -13.10
C ALA A 166 -9.61 -2.50 -11.99
N SER A 167 -9.73 -1.22 -12.37
CA SER A 167 -9.95 -0.13 -11.41
C SER A 167 -11.36 -0.20 -10.86
N LEU A 168 -11.50 -0.48 -9.55
CA LEU A 168 -12.84 -0.55 -8.94
C LEU A 168 -13.54 0.82 -8.94
N PHE A 169 -12.83 1.92 -8.75
CA PHE A 169 -13.42 3.26 -8.80
C PHE A 169 -14.00 3.58 -10.19
N ASP A 170 -13.31 3.15 -11.26
CA ASP A 170 -13.83 3.32 -12.62
C ASP A 170 -15.05 2.41 -12.88
N SER A 171 -15.02 1.18 -12.35
CA SER A 171 -16.15 0.25 -12.45
C SER A 171 -17.38 0.76 -11.68
N ILE A 172 -17.19 1.30 -10.48
CA ILE A 172 -18.24 1.95 -9.68
C ILE A 172 -18.84 3.13 -10.44
N ALA A 173 -18.00 4.02 -10.97
CA ALA A 173 -18.46 5.17 -11.75
C ALA A 173 -19.25 4.76 -13.00
N ARG A 174 -18.82 3.68 -13.69
CA ARG A 174 -19.49 3.18 -14.88
C ARG A 174 -20.89 2.63 -14.58
N VAL A 175 -21.04 1.94 -13.44
CA VAL A 175 -22.30 1.27 -13.07
C VAL A 175 -23.26 2.23 -12.38
N GLY A 176 -22.77 2.95 -11.35
CA GLY A 176 -23.62 3.82 -10.50
C GLY A 176 -23.64 5.29 -10.91
N GLY A 177 -22.81 5.71 -11.87
CA GLY A 177 -22.68 7.10 -12.28
C GLY A 177 -21.89 8.00 -11.30
N HIS A 178 -21.52 7.49 -10.13
CA HIS A 178 -20.85 8.24 -9.05
C HIS A 178 -19.42 7.71 -8.86
N ARG A 179 -18.41 8.54 -9.15
CA ARG A 179 -17.01 8.20 -8.92
C ARG A 179 -16.61 8.58 -7.50
N PRO A 180 -15.91 7.69 -6.74
CA PRO A 180 -15.29 8.08 -5.49
C PRO A 180 -14.19 9.12 -5.72
N THR A 181 -14.40 10.35 -5.28
CA THR A 181 -13.46 11.47 -5.44
C THR A 181 -13.05 12.09 -4.11
N ARG A 182 -13.83 11.86 -3.04
CA ARG A 182 -13.62 12.42 -1.71
C ARG A 182 -13.58 11.34 -0.64
N THR A 183 -12.88 11.64 0.46
CA THR A 183 -12.80 10.76 1.63
C THR A 183 -13.17 11.57 2.88
N PRO A 184 -14.48 11.72 3.17
CA PRO A 184 -14.95 12.54 4.31
C PRO A 184 -14.51 11.97 5.67
N GLN A 185 -14.36 10.65 5.78
CA GLN A 185 -13.95 9.99 7.01
C GLN A 185 -12.92 8.90 6.71
N ARG A 186 -11.87 8.84 7.52
CA ARG A 186 -10.87 7.77 7.46
C ARG A 186 -10.15 7.59 8.79
N THR A 187 -9.79 6.35 9.09
CA THR A 187 -8.90 5.99 10.21
C THR A 187 -7.81 5.05 9.69
N VAL A 188 -6.63 5.12 10.32
CA VAL A 188 -5.53 4.19 10.06
C VAL A 188 -5.11 3.59 11.39
N GLU A 189 -5.03 2.27 11.44
CA GLU A 189 -4.67 1.50 12.64
C GLU A 189 -3.61 0.45 12.28
N ALA A 190 -2.73 0.14 13.23
CA ALA A 190 -1.80 -0.96 13.11
C ALA A 190 -2.48 -2.25 13.63
N VAL A 191 -2.52 -3.28 12.77
CA VAL A 191 -3.10 -4.58 13.12
C VAL A 191 -2.14 -5.71 12.74
N ARG A 192 -2.42 -6.92 13.21
CA ARG A 192 -1.66 -8.11 12.85
C ARG A 192 -2.38 -8.91 11.77
N ALA A 193 -1.61 -9.44 10.81
CA ALA A 193 -2.14 -10.31 9.76
C ALA A 193 -2.71 -11.61 10.36
N THR A 194 -3.92 -11.97 9.98
CA THR A 194 -4.46 -13.31 10.23
C THR A 194 -3.76 -14.35 9.35
N GLN A 195 -3.94 -15.64 9.65
CA GLN A 195 -3.41 -16.73 8.82
C GLN A 195 -3.89 -16.66 7.36
N GLU A 196 -5.16 -16.31 7.19
CA GLU A 196 -5.80 -16.19 5.87
C GLU A 196 -5.25 -14.99 5.07
N GLN A 197 -5.16 -13.82 5.72
CA GLN A 197 -4.54 -12.64 5.11
C GLN A 197 -3.07 -12.88 4.76
N ALA A 198 -2.33 -13.53 5.64
CA ALA A 198 -0.93 -13.88 5.42
C ALA A 198 -0.74 -14.72 4.16
N SER A 199 -1.58 -15.74 3.99
CA SER A 199 -1.57 -16.59 2.78
C SER A 199 -1.86 -15.80 1.52
N ARG A 200 -2.90 -14.95 1.51
CA ARG A 200 -3.31 -14.14 0.35
C ARG A 200 -2.30 -13.04 0.01
N LEU A 201 -1.67 -12.46 1.03
CA LEU A 201 -0.72 -11.35 0.87
C LEU A 201 0.74 -11.82 0.72
N ALA A 202 1.00 -13.12 0.75
CA ALA A 202 2.35 -13.69 0.70
C ALA A 202 3.29 -13.06 1.76
N ILE A 203 2.84 -13.10 3.04
CA ILE A 203 3.56 -12.66 4.24
C ILE A 203 3.42 -13.72 5.34
N SER A 204 3.98 -13.49 6.52
CA SER A 204 3.81 -14.38 7.67
C SER A 204 2.58 -13.99 8.51
N ALA A 205 1.94 -14.98 9.13
CA ALA A 205 0.88 -14.70 10.11
C ALA A 205 1.46 -13.87 11.26
N GLY A 206 0.72 -12.83 11.66
CA GLY A 206 1.16 -11.88 12.68
C GLY A 206 2.03 -10.73 12.17
N ASP A 207 2.43 -10.73 10.90
CA ASP A 207 3.13 -9.58 10.31
C ASP A 207 2.28 -8.30 10.42
N PRO A 208 2.91 -7.12 10.55
CA PRO A 208 2.19 -5.87 10.71
C PRO A 208 1.48 -5.45 9.42
N LEU A 209 0.20 -5.12 9.56
CA LEU A 209 -0.61 -4.49 8.52
C LEU A 209 -1.04 -3.10 8.99
N LEU A 210 -1.19 -2.18 8.05
CA LEU A 210 -1.89 -0.92 8.25
C LEU A 210 -3.34 -1.09 7.77
N PHE A 211 -4.27 -1.03 8.70
CA PHE A 211 -5.70 -1.08 8.42
C PHE A 211 -6.23 0.32 8.17
N LEU A 212 -6.65 0.59 6.95
CA LEU A 212 -7.34 1.82 6.56
C LEU A 212 -8.84 1.52 6.46
N ASN A 213 -9.65 2.19 7.28
CA ASN A 213 -11.10 2.25 7.13
C ASN A 213 -11.46 3.64 6.60
N ALA A 214 -12.11 3.71 5.45
CA ALA A 214 -12.41 4.98 4.79
C ALA A 214 -13.81 4.97 4.16
N CYS A 215 -14.54 6.06 4.36
CA CYS A 215 -15.77 6.36 3.68
C CYS A 215 -15.46 7.20 2.44
N PHE A 216 -16.04 6.86 1.31
CA PHE A 216 -15.82 7.53 0.03
C PHE A 216 -17.12 8.16 -0.48
N ALA A 217 -17.01 9.39 -0.92
CA ALA A 217 -18.10 10.17 -1.54
C ALA A 217 -17.68 10.66 -2.94
N ASP A 218 -18.62 11.09 -3.73
CA ASP A 218 -18.38 11.80 -4.99
C ASP A 218 -18.05 13.29 -4.76
N ASP A 219 -17.97 14.07 -5.83
CA ASP A 219 -17.68 15.51 -5.81
C ASP A 219 -18.83 16.36 -5.26
N GLU A 220 -20.06 15.81 -5.21
CA GLU A 220 -21.24 16.41 -4.61
C GLU A 220 -21.47 15.98 -3.15
N ASP A 221 -20.52 15.23 -2.56
CA ASP A 221 -20.60 14.62 -1.22
C ASP A 221 -21.64 13.51 -1.08
N ASN A 222 -22.15 12.94 -2.19
CA ASN A 222 -23.01 11.75 -2.12
C ASN A 222 -22.18 10.52 -1.69
N PRO A 223 -22.67 9.73 -0.72
CA PRO A 223 -21.98 8.50 -0.29
C PRO A 223 -21.89 7.48 -1.42
N VAL A 224 -20.69 6.97 -1.71
CA VAL A 224 -20.47 6.01 -2.80
C VAL A 224 -20.09 4.63 -2.28
N CYS A 225 -19.04 4.51 -1.48
CA CYS A 225 -18.61 3.24 -0.93
C CYS A 225 -17.83 3.39 0.39
N ILE A 226 -17.70 2.27 1.12
CA ILE A 226 -16.82 2.14 2.29
C ILE A 226 -15.72 1.16 1.93
N GLY A 227 -14.46 1.54 2.15
CA GLY A 227 -13.29 0.69 1.97
C GLY A 227 -12.65 0.31 3.29
N ARG A 228 -12.47 -0.99 3.53
CA ARG A 228 -11.68 -1.55 4.62
C ARG A 228 -10.49 -2.28 4.03
N GLN A 229 -9.32 -1.67 4.12
CA GLN A 229 -8.12 -2.07 3.38
C GLN A 229 -6.99 -2.43 4.34
N TYR A 230 -6.34 -3.58 4.12
CA TYR A 230 -5.25 -4.10 4.96
C TYR A 230 -3.95 -4.07 4.16
N TYR A 231 -3.15 -3.03 4.34
CA TYR A 231 -1.88 -2.81 3.62
C TYR A 231 -0.72 -3.52 4.29
N VAL A 232 0.10 -4.18 3.51
CA VAL A 232 1.37 -4.76 3.99
C VAL A 232 2.33 -3.61 4.32
N GLY A 233 2.63 -3.43 5.61
CA GLY A 233 3.42 -2.30 6.11
C GLY A 233 4.84 -2.21 5.54
N SER A 234 5.42 -3.34 5.13
CA SER A 234 6.72 -3.39 4.46
C SER A 234 6.69 -3.08 2.95
N ARG A 235 5.50 -2.86 2.35
CA ARG A 235 5.31 -2.61 0.92
C ARG A 235 4.57 -1.32 0.62
N TYR A 236 3.92 -0.74 1.61
CA TYR A 236 3.11 0.44 1.44
C TYR A 236 3.33 1.43 2.59
N ARG A 237 3.47 2.72 2.25
CA ARG A 237 3.68 3.80 3.20
C ARG A 237 2.63 4.88 3.01
N PHE A 238 2.01 5.27 4.11
CA PHE A 238 1.22 6.49 4.16
C PHE A 238 2.11 7.66 4.57
N VAL A 239 2.18 8.69 3.74
CA VAL A 239 2.87 9.95 4.06
C VAL A 239 1.83 10.88 4.67
N LEU A 240 2.05 11.30 5.90
CA LEU A 240 1.17 12.17 6.69
C LEU A 240 1.47 13.65 6.42
#